data_537287d43b8af2a07ea777b2c02272ba
#
_entry.id   537287d43b8af2a07ea777b2c02272ba
#
_cell.length_a   1.000
_cell.length_b   1.000
_cell.length_c   1.000
_cell.angle_alpha   90.00
_cell.angle_beta   90.00
_cell.angle_gamma   90.00
#
_symmetry.space_group_name_H-M   'P 1'
#
loop_
_entity.id
_entity.type
_entity.pdbx_description
1 polymer ?
#
loop_
_entity_poly.entity_id
_entity_poly.type
_entity_poly.pdbx_seq_one_letter_code
_entity_poly.pdbx_strand_id
1 'polypeptide(L)'
;MKFNKLFVVLGLLVIAALVLSACGPTNTPANEPAEEPMEEPVEEPVEEPVEEPVEEPAEEPMEEPAPMLGSAEYPIKVLFVPSVDVDFMIESGALIAQALQDATGYVFEVSVPTSYAATIEEMCASPDDTIGFIPALGYVLANQLCGVEPGLASVRYGWNVYWTAFYVPRDSEYTTLEDLAGATWAYPDAGSTSGFLYPSSIFADLGIEMGETVEAGGHPQAVLAVYNGDADVATAYFSAPLLPEGTWTTDMDPDVPADVVDSCGPDADGKLYCGEYRVLDARAAVTTDAPDIVQAVRILTLSKEIPNDTMSFSPNFPDEMKQAIIDAMVAFVSLDNEACVQSLCAEAFYNWTAVAPIADENFDGVRILVAQQGITLENLGE
;
A
#
# COMPACT_ATOMS: atom_id res chain seq x y z
N MET A 1 24.09 -36.20 0.71
CA MET A 1 24.31 -35.86 -0.71
C MET A 1 25.64 -35.14 -0.82
N LYS A 2 26.60 -35.67 -1.62
CA LYS A 2 27.94 -35.08 -1.76
C LYS A 2 27.87 -33.92 -2.76
N PHE A 3 28.01 -32.69 -2.32
CA PHE A 3 28.15 -31.53 -3.21
C PHE A 3 29.53 -31.58 -3.90
N ASN A 4 29.50 -31.44 -5.23
CA ASN A 4 30.66 -31.52 -6.10
C ASN A 4 31.56 -30.30 -5.90
N LYS A 5 32.75 -30.48 -5.33
CA LYS A 5 33.76 -29.44 -5.13
C LYS A 5 34.33 -28.83 -6.44
N LEU A 6 33.89 -29.31 -7.61
CA LEU A 6 34.36 -28.88 -8.91
C LEU A 6 33.77 -27.51 -9.35
N PHE A 7 32.56 -27.14 -8.86
CA PHE A 7 31.94 -25.86 -9.21
C PHE A 7 32.47 -24.65 -8.43
N VAL A 8 33.11 -24.86 -7.28
CA VAL A 8 33.71 -23.78 -6.47
C VAL A 8 35.03 -23.31 -7.05
N VAL A 9 35.77 -24.19 -7.70
CA VAL A 9 37.09 -23.86 -8.31
C VAL A 9 36.93 -23.12 -9.63
N LEU A 10 35.85 -23.35 -10.39
CA LEU A 10 35.58 -22.65 -11.66
C LEU A 10 35.06 -21.20 -11.44
N GLY A 11 34.41 -20.90 -10.33
CA GLY A 11 33.96 -19.56 -9.95
C GLY A 11 35.07 -18.61 -9.55
N LEU A 12 36.16 -19.13 -8.99
CA LEU A 12 37.30 -18.32 -8.54
C LEU A 12 38.31 -17.95 -9.66
N LEU A 13 38.28 -18.66 -10.78
CA LEU A 13 39.16 -18.38 -11.93
C LEU A 13 38.65 -17.28 -12.86
N VAL A 14 37.35 -16.95 -12.82
CA VAL A 14 36.75 -15.87 -13.64
C VAL A 14 36.96 -14.48 -13.00
N ILE A 15 37.18 -14.39 -11.70
CA ILE A 15 37.38 -13.13 -10.97
C ILE A 15 38.85 -12.64 -11.07
N ALA A 16 39.81 -13.52 -11.38
CA ALA A 16 41.25 -13.17 -11.50
C ALA A 16 41.64 -12.53 -12.85
N ALA A 17 40.77 -12.52 -13.85
CA ALA A 17 41.08 -12.04 -15.22
C ALA A 17 40.70 -10.56 -15.49
N LEU A 18 40.10 -9.84 -14.53
CA LEU A 18 39.57 -8.47 -14.73
C LEU A 18 40.36 -7.34 -14.03
N VAL A 19 41.53 -7.61 -13.46
CA VAL A 19 42.29 -6.60 -12.66
C VAL A 19 43.60 -6.15 -13.27
N LEU A 20 43.90 -6.47 -14.54
CA LEU A 20 45.18 -6.13 -15.18
C LEU A 20 45.00 -5.32 -16.47
N SER A 21 44.54 -4.07 -16.37
CA SER A 21 44.66 -3.09 -17.47
C SER A 21 44.43 -1.66 -16.95
N ALA A 22 45.39 -1.13 -16.19
CA ALA A 22 45.54 0.31 -16.00
C ALA A 22 46.93 0.60 -15.41
N CYS A 23 47.93 0.89 -16.25
CA CYS A 23 49.09 1.73 -15.95
C CYS A 23 49.98 1.88 -17.19
N GLY A 24 50.10 3.11 -17.69
CA GLY A 24 51.13 3.53 -18.64
C GLY A 24 51.32 5.04 -18.59
N PRO A 25 52.56 5.56 -18.61
CA PRO A 25 52.91 6.81 -17.93
C PRO A 25 52.92 8.04 -18.82
N THR A 26 52.78 9.18 -18.15
CA THR A 26 53.06 10.56 -18.56
C THR A 26 54.50 10.78 -19.01
N ASN A 27 54.71 11.61 -20.05
CA ASN A 27 55.89 12.45 -20.18
C ASN A 27 55.61 13.68 -21.07
N THR A 28 55.73 14.85 -20.44
CA THR A 28 55.95 16.15 -21.06
C THR A 28 57.48 16.30 -21.26
N PRO A 29 57.99 17.04 -22.29
CA PRO A 29 58.63 18.29 -21.94
C PRO A 29 58.32 19.47 -22.88
N ALA A 30 58.46 20.66 -22.30
CA ALA A 30 58.48 21.98 -22.89
C ALA A 30 59.66 22.21 -23.80
N ASN A 31 59.48 23.10 -24.80
CA ASN A 31 60.53 24.05 -25.23
C ASN A 31 59.91 25.22 -25.99
N GLU A 32 60.32 26.39 -25.61
CA GLU A 32 60.15 27.71 -26.19
C GLU A 32 61.25 27.99 -27.22
N PRO A 33 61.41 29.22 -27.81
CA PRO A 33 60.83 29.65 -29.06
C PRO A 33 61.93 29.97 -30.07
N ALA A 34 61.61 30.17 -31.35
CA ALA A 34 62.53 30.76 -32.32
C ALA A 34 61.80 31.68 -33.31
N GLU A 35 62.42 32.80 -33.52
CA GLU A 35 62.09 34.05 -34.19
C GLU A 35 61.74 33.94 -35.68
N GLU A 36 61.01 34.99 -36.12
CA GLU A 36 60.54 35.33 -37.44
C GLU A 36 61.62 35.49 -38.52
N PRO A 37 61.20 35.49 -39.84
CA PRO A 37 61.44 36.71 -40.58
C PRO A 37 60.17 37.21 -41.35
N MET A 38 60.05 38.54 -41.41
CA MET A 38 59.13 39.32 -42.18
C MET A 38 59.31 39.09 -43.69
N GLU A 39 58.17 38.95 -44.43
CA GLU A 39 58.11 39.19 -45.86
C GLU A 39 56.97 40.20 -46.17
N GLU A 40 57.23 41.05 -47.18
CA GLU A 40 56.51 42.24 -47.59
C GLU A 40 55.14 41.94 -48.22
N PRO A 41 54.22 42.94 -48.29
CA PRO A 41 52.86 42.75 -48.70
C PRO A 41 52.70 42.67 -50.22
N VAL A 42 52.04 41.64 -50.70
CA VAL A 42 51.53 41.50 -52.07
C VAL A 42 50.08 42.01 -52.07
N GLU A 43 49.78 42.99 -52.96
CA GLU A 43 48.47 43.53 -53.24
C GLU A 43 47.56 42.43 -53.80
N GLU A 44 46.44 42.14 -53.12
CA GLU A 44 45.37 41.27 -53.62
C GLU A 44 44.35 42.07 -54.46
N PRO A 45 43.78 41.44 -55.50
CA PRO A 45 42.72 42.05 -56.28
C PRO A 45 41.40 42.08 -55.51
N VAL A 46 40.71 43.19 -55.61
CA VAL A 46 39.35 43.43 -55.06
C VAL A 46 38.36 42.48 -55.76
N GLU A 47 37.89 41.47 -55.08
CA GLU A 47 36.72 40.67 -55.47
C GLU A 47 35.41 41.40 -55.09
N GLU A 48 34.50 41.47 -56.05
CA GLU A 48 33.14 41.99 -55.82
C GLU A 48 32.39 41.15 -54.80
N PRO A 49 31.47 41.76 -53.98
CA PRO A 49 30.72 41.02 -52.96
C PRO A 49 29.72 40.06 -53.62
N VAL A 50 29.95 38.77 -53.43
CA VAL A 50 28.97 37.71 -53.68
C VAL A 50 27.89 37.84 -52.61
N GLU A 51 26.66 38.15 -53.01
CA GLU A 51 25.49 38.06 -52.10
C GLU A 51 25.36 36.61 -51.61
N GLU A 52 25.60 36.38 -50.31
CA GLU A 52 25.30 35.11 -49.66
C GLU A 52 23.77 34.85 -49.71
N PRO A 53 23.32 33.63 -50.03
CA PRO A 53 21.91 33.28 -49.93
C PRO A 53 21.45 33.45 -48.48
N VAL A 54 20.43 34.22 -48.24
CA VAL A 54 19.73 34.31 -46.96
C VAL A 54 19.13 32.92 -46.68
N GLU A 55 19.77 32.13 -45.77
CA GLU A 55 19.16 30.95 -45.24
C GLU A 55 17.88 31.35 -44.49
N GLU A 56 16.74 30.89 -44.99
CA GLU A 56 15.49 30.97 -44.22
C GLU A 56 15.70 30.31 -42.85
N PRO A 57 15.25 30.90 -41.73
CA PRO A 57 15.36 30.26 -40.41
C PRO A 57 14.66 28.91 -40.47
N ALA A 58 15.40 27.85 -40.20
CA ALA A 58 14.81 26.52 -40.00
C ALA A 58 13.73 26.65 -38.93
N GLU A 59 12.50 26.31 -39.27
CA GLU A 59 11.40 26.19 -38.28
C GLU A 59 11.89 25.21 -37.20
N GLU A 60 12.02 25.72 -35.97
CA GLU A 60 12.27 24.86 -34.82
C GLU A 60 11.18 23.80 -34.80
N PRO A 61 11.48 22.49 -34.55
CA PRO A 61 10.46 21.46 -34.40
C PRO A 61 9.52 21.93 -33.29
N MET A 62 8.23 22.12 -33.60
CA MET A 62 7.22 22.32 -32.55
C MET A 62 7.27 21.09 -31.67
N GLU A 63 7.71 21.22 -30.40
CA GLU A 63 7.59 20.17 -29.41
C GLU A 63 6.09 19.82 -29.30
N GLU A 64 5.76 18.56 -29.52
CA GLU A 64 4.41 18.07 -29.27
C GLU A 64 4.07 18.39 -27.81
N PRO A 65 2.88 18.95 -27.53
CA PRO A 65 2.51 19.25 -26.16
C PRO A 65 2.57 17.96 -25.33
N ALA A 66 3.17 18.04 -24.15
CA ALA A 66 3.24 16.91 -23.21
C ALA A 66 1.83 16.34 -22.95
N PRO A 67 1.68 15.01 -22.86
CA PRO A 67 0.38 14.40 -22.62
C PRO A 67 -0.24 14.95 -21.33
N MET A 68 -1.55 15.21 -21.36
CA MET A 68 -2.27 15.74 -20.20
C MET A 68 -2.56 14.59 -19.22
N LEU A 69 -2.41 14.85 -17.92
CA LEU A 69 -2.80 13.93 -16.86
C LEU A 69 -4.28 13.53 -17.03
N GLY A 70 -4.58 12.25 -16.87
CA GLY A 70 -5.91 11.68 -17.09
C GLY A 70 -6.22 11.39 -18.55
N SER A 71 -5.25 11.51 -19.47
CA SER A 71 -5.36 11.02 -20.85
C SER A 71 -4.93 9.55 -20.95
N ALA A 72 -5.15 8.91 -22.11
CA ALA A 72 -4.69 7.54 -22.36
C ALA A 72 -3.16 7.40 -22.38
N GLU A 73 -2.44 8.46 -22.74
CA GLU A 73 -0.98 8.50 -22.73
C GLU A 73 -0.40 8.83 -21.35
N TYR A 74 -1.19 9.43 -20.45
CA TYR A 74 -0.79 9.75 -19.08
C TYR A 74 -1.97 9.54 -18.12
N PRO A 75 -2.29 8.27 -17.80
CA PRO A 75 -3.40 7.91 -16.91
C PRO A 75 -3.11 8.29 -15.46
N ILE A 76 -4.18 8.48 -14.68
CA ILE A 76 -4.11 8.60 -13.22
C ILE A 76 -3.87 7.21 -12.64
N LYS A 77 -2.85 7.06 -11.81
CA LYS A 77 -2.55 5.81 -11.11
C LYS A 77 -3.45 5.64 -9.90
N VAL A 78 -4.07 4.48 -9.76
CA VAL A 78 -4.88 4.08 -8.60
C VAL A 78 -4.20 2.89 -7.92
N LEU A 79 -3.69 3.12 -6.72
CA LEU A 79 -2.92 2.14 -5.96
C LEU A 79 -3.74 1.58 -4.80
N PHE A 80 -3.67 0.27 -4.62
CA PHE A 80 -4.24 -0.44 -3.47
C PHE A 80 -3.13 -1.16 -2.71
N VAL A 81 -3.17 -1.13 -1.38
CA VAL A 81 -2.27 -1.96 -0.57
C VAL A 81 -2.69 -3.44 -0.66
N PRO A 82 -1.76 -4.41 -0.72
CA PRO A 82 -2.08 -5.83 -0.87
C PRO A 82 -2.62 -6.42 0.44
N SER A 83 -3.84 -6.04 0.83
CA SER A 83 -4.47 -6.42 2.11
C SER A 83 -5.27 -7.73 2.05
N VAL A 84 -5.68 -8.12 0.83
CA VAL A 84 -6.44 -9.34 0.52
C VAL A 84 -5.91 -9.98 -0.77
N ASP A 85 -6.65 -10.89 -1.40
CA ASP A 85 -6.24 -11.53 -2.65
C ASP A 85 -5.99 -10.52 -3.78
N VAL A 86 -4.79 -10.54 -4.36
CA VAL A 86 -4.32 -9.54 -5.34
C VAL A 86 -5.05 -9.64 -6.67
N ASP A 87 -5.38 -10.85 -7.14
CA ASP A 87 -6.08 -11.04 -8.42
C ASP A 87 -7.49 -10.44 -8.31
N PHE A 88 -8.18 -10.70 -7.19
CA PHE A 88 -9.48 -10.08 -6.90
C PHE A 88 -9.40 -8.56 -6.77
N MET A 89 -8.32 -8.04 -6.18
CA MET A 89 -8.09 -6.58 -6.06
C MET A 89 -7.92 -5.91 -7.43
N ILE A 90 -7.20 -6.53 -8.34
CA ILE A 90 -6.99 -6.02 -9.72
C ILE A 90 -8.32 -6.01 -10.48
N GLU A 91 -9.09 -7.11 -10.43
CA GLU A 91 -10.41 -7.19 -11.08
C GLU A 91 -11.39 -6.14 -10.53
N SER A 92 -11.47 -6.02 -9.21
CA SER A 92 -12.31 -5.04 -8.53
C SER A 92 -11.87 -3.60 -8.82
N GLY A 93 -10.55 -3.35 -8.82
CA GLY A 93 -9.96 -2.06 -9.14
C GLY A 93 -10.30 -1.60 -10.56
N ALA A 94 -10.37 -2.52 -11.53
CA ALA A 94 -10.76 -2.21 -12.90
C ALA A 94 -12.22 -1.70 -12.98
N LEU A 95 -13.13 -2.23 -12.16
CA LEU A 95 -14.52 -1.73 -12.07
C LEU A 95 -14.57 -0.31 -11.49
N ILE A 96 -13.75 -0.04 -10.47
CA ILE A 96 -13.62 1.29 -9.86
C ILE A 96 -13.08 2.29 -10.89
N ALA A 97 -11.98 1.94 -11.56
CA ALA A 97 -11.36 2.75 -12.60
C ALA A 97 -12.35 3.10 -13.72
N GLN A 98 -13.13 2.12 -14.20
CA GLN A 98 -14.13 2.34 -15.23
C GLN A 98 -15.24 3.27 -14.74
N ALA A 99 -15.74 3.10 -13.53
CA ALA A 99 -16.77 3.96 -12.95
C ALA A 99 -16.28 5.42 -12.78
N LEU A 100 -15.03 5.59 -12.33
CA LEU A 100 -14.42 6.91 -12.22
C LEU A 100 -14.22 7.54 -13.61
N GLN A 101 -13.78 6.77 -14.61
CA GLN A 101 -13.64 7.25 -15.98
C GLN A 101 -14.98 7.69 -16.57
N ASP A 102 -16.05 6.91 -16.37
CA ASP A 102 -17.39 7.24 -16.85
C ASP A 102 -17.93 8.56 -16.21
N ALA A 103 -17.58 8.78 -14.94
CA ALA A 103 -18.02 9.96 -14.19
C ALA A 103 -17.20 11.21 -14.48
N THR A 104 -15.88 11.09 -14.68
CA THR A 104 -14.96 12.23 -14.76
C THR A 104 -14.42 12.48 -16.16
N GLY A 105 -14.43 11.45 -17.02
CA GLY A 105 -13.78 11.48 -18.34
C GLY A 105 -12.26 11.29 -18.30
N TYR A 106 -11.65 11.11 -17.11
CA TYR A 106 -10.22 10.80 -16.97
C TYR A 106 -9.96 9.31 -17.12
N VAL A 107 -8.78 8.96 -17.63
CA VAL A 107 -8.31 7.57 -17.72
C VAL A 107 -7.55 7.21 -16.44
N PHE A 108 -7.84 6.03 -15.90
CA PHE A 108 -7.22 5.50 -14.68
C PHE A 108 -6.52 4.19 -14.97
N GLU A 109 -5.36 3.97 -14.33
CA GLU A 109 -4.61 2.73 -14.34
C GLU A 109 -4.50 2.17 -12.91
N VAL A 110 -4.94 0.93 -12.70
CA VAL A 110 -4.94 0.29 -11.39
C VAL A 110 -3.68 -0.54 -11.21
N SER A 111 -3.07 -0.43 -10.04
CA SER A 111 -1.93 -1.23 -9.62
C SER A 111 -2.06 -1.66 -8.15
N VAL A 112 -1.55 -2.85 -7.86
CA VAL A 112 -1.41 -3.39 -6.50
C VAL A 112 0.07 -3.69 -6.29
N PRO A 113 0.82 -2.78 -5.65
CA PRO A 113 2.23 -3.01 -5.34
C PRO A 113 2.43 -4.22 -4.42
N THR A 114 3.67 -4.71 -4.32
CA THR A 114 3.99 -5.96 -3.61
C THR A 114 3.91 -5.88 -2.09
N SER A 115 3.89 -4.66 -1.53
CA SER A 115 3.78 -4.41 -0.08
C SER A 115 3.14 -3.05 0.18
N TYR A 116 2.78 -2.81 1.43
CA TYR A 116 2.29 -1.49 1.88
C TYR A 116 3.37 -0.41 1.72
N ALA A 117 4.63 -0.75 2.03
CA ALA A 117 5.77 0.16 1.83
C ALA A 117 5.93 0.56 0.35
N ALA A 118 5.87 -0.42 -0.56
CA ALA A 118 5.96 -0.18 -2.00
C ALA A 118 4.82 0.72 -2.51
N THR A 119 3.62 0.64 -1.92
CA THR A 119 2.50 1.54 -2.26
C THR A 119 2.82 2.98 -1.86
N ILE A 120 3.39 3.20 -0.67
CA ILE A 120 3.81 4.53 -0.19
C ILE A 120 4.94 5.09 -1.07
N GLU A 121 5.95 4.27 -1.39
CA GLU A 121 7.05 4.65 -2.27
C GLU A 121 6.57 5.09 -3.65
N GLU A 122 5.64 4.34 -4.25
CA GLU A 122 5.05 4.69 -5.56
C GLU A 122 4.29 6.01 -5.51
N MET A 123 3.49 6.27 -4.46
CA MET A 123 2.79 7.55 -4.29
C MET A 123 3.77 8.72 -4.19
N CYS A 124 4.90 8.53 -3.52
CA CYS A 124 5.93 9.57 -3.37
C CYS A 124 6.78 9.74 -4.62
N ALA A 125 7.03 8.65 -5.37
CA ALA A 125 7.79 8.69 -6.63
C ALA A 125 6.98 9.28 -7.79
N SER A 126 5.65 9.26 -7.69
CA SER A 126 4.70 9.77 -8.70
C SER A 126 3.83 10.88 -8.08
N PRO A 127 4.43 12.05 -7.78
CA PRO A 127 3.78 13.07 -6.94
C PRO A 127 2.62 13.82 -7.59
N ASP A 128 2.44 13.72 -8.90
CA ASP A 128 1.47 14.51 -9.66
C ASP A 128 0.22 13.72 -10.08
N ASP A 129 0.27 12.37 -10.05
CA ASP A 129 -0.66 11.53 -10.80
C ASP A 129 -1.24 10.32 -10.02
N THR A 130 -1.02 10.25 -8.69
CA THR A 130 -1.32 9.03 -7.94
C THR A 130 -2.44 9.23 -6.91
N ILE A 131 -3.34 8.24 -6.86
CA ILE A 131 -4.35 8.07 -5.81
C ILE A 131 -4.04 6.76 -5.09
N GLY A 132 -3.93 6.78 -3.75
CA GLY A 132 -3.69 5.60 -2.94
C GLY A 132 -4.88 5.28 -2.01
N PHE A 133 -5.30 4.02 -2.00
CA PHE A 133 -6.21 3.48 -0.99
C PHE A 133 -5.34 2.85 0.09
N ILE A 134 -5.08 3.62 1.15
CA ILE A 134 -4.06 3.30 2.16
C ILE A 134 -4.62 3.37 3.58
N PRO A 135 -4.12 2.51 4.50
CA PRO A 135 -4.50 2.55 5.90
C PRO A 135 -3.88 3.74 6.62
N ALA A 136 -4.33 4.01 7.84
CA ALA A 136 -3.91 5.18 8.62
C ALA A 136 -2.39 5.26 8.85
N LEU A 137 -1.69 4.13 9.09
CA LEU A 137 -0.22 4.11 9.17
C LEU A 137 0.40 4.52 7.82
N GLY A 138 -0.06 3.91 6.73
CA GLY A 138 0.42 4.23 5.38
C GLY A 138 0.23 5.71 5.05
N TYR A 139 -0.93 6.28 5.40
CA TYR A 139 -1.17 7.71 5.24
C TYR A 139 -0.18 8.57 6.04
N VAL A 140 0.01 8.26 7.32
CA VAL A 140 0.93 9.03 8.18
C VAL A 140 2.36 8.99 7.63
N LEU A 141 2.85 7.82 7.22
CA LEU A 141 4.19 7.68 6.64
C LEU A 141 4.32 8.41 5.30
N ALA A 142 3.35 8.28 4.41
CA ALA A 142 3.33 8.97 3.12
C ALA A 142 3.24 10.49 3.26
N ASN A 143 2.40 10.98 4.20
CA ASN A 143 2.30 12.40 4.51
C ASN A 143 3.64 12.96 5.04
N GLN A 144 4.29 12.24 5.97
CA GLN A 144 5.59 12.66 6.53
C GLN A 144 6.72 12.61 5.49
N LEU A 145 6.70 11.61 4.60
CA LEU A 145 7.75 11.40 3.61
C LEU A 145 7.67 12.41 2.45
N CYS A 146 6.48 12.63 1.90
CA CYS A 146 6.33 13.41 0.68
C CYS A 146 5.11 14.34 0.65
N GLY A 147 4.29 14.40 1.70
CA GLY A 147 3.17 15.34 1.76
C GLY A 147 1.88 14.84 1.09
N VAL A 148 1.66 13.52 1.04
CA VAL A 148 0.38 12.93 0.61
C VAL A 148 -0.78 13.53 1.42
N GLU A 149 -1.89 13.85 0.76
CA GLU A 149 -3.06 14.49 1.35
C GLU A 149 -4.27 13.53 1.40
N PRO A 150 -5.09 13.53 2.48
CA PRO A 150 -6.26 12.69 2.57
C PRO A 150 -7.41 13.29 1.76
N GLY A 151 -8.14 12.47 1.00
CA GLY A 151 -9.33 12.90 0.25
C GLY A 151 -10.64 12.48 0.90
N LEU A 152 -10.81 11.18 1.13
CA LEU A 152 -12.00 10.58 1.74
C LEU A 152 -11.58 9.47 2.71
N ALA A 153 -12.33 9.30 3.78
CA ALA A 153 -12.27 8.10 4.63
C ALA A 153 -13.37 7.11 4.25
N SER A 154 -13.07 5.84 4.43
CA SER A 154 -14.10 4.80 4.34
C SER A 154 -15.06 4.84 5.53
N VAL A 155 -16.30 4.47 5.26
CA VAL A 155 -17.31 4.17 6.29
C VAL A 155 -17.77 2.74 6.06
N ARG A 156 -17.71 1.90 7.11
CA ARG A 156 -18.15 0.51 7.07
C ARG A 156 -19.35 0.34 8.00
N TYR A 157 -20.54 0.11 7.43
CA TYR A 157 -21.79 -0.07 8.16
C TYR A 157 -22.08 1.01 9.21
N GLY A 158 -21.81 2.28 8.85
CA GLY A 158 -22.03 3.46 9.71
C GLY A 158 -20.86 3.80 10.63
N TRP A 159 -19.78 3.01 10.64
CA TRP A 159 -18.58 3.25 11.42
C TRP A 159 -17.50 3.94 10.59
N ASN A 160 -16.96 5.03 11.10
CA ASN A 160 -15.80 5.75 10.56
C ASN A 160 -14.49 5.36 11.24
N VAL A 161 -14.53 4.35 12.10
CA VAL A 161 -13.40 3.73 12.81
C VAL A 161 -13.52 2.21 12.74
N TYR A 162 -12.43 1.53 13.00
CA TYR A 162 -12.36 0.08 13.14
C TYR A 162 -11.34 -0.27 14.24
N TRP A 163 -11.03 -1.54 14.45
CA TRP A 163 -10.16 -2.01 15.52
C TRP A 163 -9.19 -3.07 15.02
N THR A 164 -8.12 -3.30 15.78
CA THR A 164 -7.38 -4.55 15.74
C THR A 164 -8.13 -5.59 16.57
N ALA A 165 -8.32 -6.79 16.04
CA ALA A 165 -8.65 -7.97 16.84
C ALA A 165 -7.44 -8.87 17.00
N PHE A 166 -7.29 -9.45 18.20
CA PHE A 166 -6.32 -10.49 18.53
C PHE A 166 -7.02 -11.84 18.42
N TYR A 167 -6.68 -12.59 17.39
CA TYR A 167 -7.27 -13.90 17.09
C TYR A 167 -6.41 -15.00 17.68
N VAL A 168 -7.02 -15.92 18.44
CA VAL A 168 -6.36 -17.06 19.06
C VAL A 168 -7.17 -18.34 18.83
N PRO A 169 -6.57 -19.56 18.93
CA PRO A 169 -7.34 -20.80 18.89
C PRO A 169 -8.45 -20.78 19.95
N ARG A 170 -9.65 -21.21 19.59
CA ARG A 170 -10.83 -21.14 20.49
C ARG A 170 -10.64 -22.00 21.75
N ASP A 171 -9.93 -23.09 21.64
CA ASP A 171 -9.64 -24.02 22.74
C ASP A 171 -8.35 -23.66 23.53
N SER A 172 -7.67 -22.54 23.17
CA SER A 172 -6.49 -22.07 23.89
C SER A 172 -6.83 -21.57 25.29
N GLU A 173 -5.84 -21.64 26.20
CA GLU A 173 -5.93 -21.13 27.58
C GLU A 173 -5.66 -19.62 27.68
N TYR A 174 -5.40 -18.92 26.55
CA TYR A 174 -5.18 -17.47 26.55
C TYR A 174 -6.44 -16.72 27.00
N THR A 175 -6.32 -15.87 28.02
CA THR A 175 -7.42 -15.08 28.59
C THR A 175 -7.12 -13.58 28.60
N THR A 176 -5.84 -13.22 28.57
CA THR A 176 -5.34 -11.85 28.53
C THR A 176 -4.23 -11.71 27.50
N LEU A 177 -3.85 -10.47 27.17
CA LEU A 177 -2.73 -10.22 26.25
C LEU A 177 -1.39 -10.66 26.84
N GLU A 178 -1.23 -10.60 28.19
CA GLU A 178 -0.02 -11.01 28.87
C GLU A 178 0.26 -12.52 28.73
N ASP A 179 -0.80 -13.33 28.52
CA ASP A 179 -0.66 -14.76 28.29
C ASP A 179 0.05 -15.08 26.96
N LEU A 180 0.11 -14.09 26.03
CA LEU A 180 0.75 -14.22 24.72
C LEU A 180 2.28 -14.08 24.76
N ALA A 181 2.89 -13.85 25.93
CA ALA A 181 4.35 -13.74 26.04
C ALA A 181 5.05 -15.01 25.51
N GLY A 182 5.94 -14.85 24.53
CA GLY A 182 6.64 -15.94 23.85
C GLY A 182 5.83 -16.68 22.78
N ALA A 183 4.58 -16.29 22.52
CA ALA A 183 3.73 -16.86 21.48
C ALA A 183 4.24 -16.52 20.08
N THR A 184 3.97 -17.39 19.10
CA THR A 184 4.19 -17.11 17.68
C THR A 184 3.08 -16.19 17.16
N TRP A 185 3.47 -15.02 16.65
CA TRP A 185 2.56 -13.98 16.21
C TRP A 185 2.52 -13.84 14.68
N ALA A 186 1.34 -14.03 14.07
CA ALA A 186 1.09 -13.76 12.66
C ALA A 186 0.45 -12.38 12.46
N TYR A 187 0.97 -11.62 11.48
CA TYR A 187 0.42 -10.32 11.07
C TYR A 187 0.42 -10.20 9.53
N PRO A 188 -0.45 -9.34 8.94
CA PRO A 188 -0.62 -9.28 7.48
C PRO A 188 0.60 -8.71 6.74
N ASP A 189 1.09 -7.55 7.19
CA ASP A 189 2.19 -6.76 6.60
C ASP A 189 2.62 -5.72 7.64
N ALA A 190 3.89 -5.40 7.71
CA ALA A 190 4.43 -4.43 8.68
C ALA A 190 3.88 -3.01 8.50
N GLY A 191 3.39 -2.64 7.31
CA GLY A 191 2.70 -1.37 7.03
C GLY A 191 1.24 -1.35 7.45
N SER A 192 0.70 -2.46 7.98
CA SER A 192 -0.70 -2.53 8.41
C SER A 192 -0.92 -1.83 9.74
N THR A 193 -1.87 -0.88 9.78
CA THR A 193 -2.24 -0.17 11.01
C THR A 193 -2.81 -1.14 12.06
N SER A 194 -3.82 -1.94 11.70
CA SER A 194 -4.47 -2.87 12.63
C SER A 194 -3.75 -4.20 12.79
N GLY A 195 -2.98 -4.61 11.77
CA GLY A 195 -2.27 -5.88 11.83
C GLY A 195 -0.92 -5.78 12.52
N PHE A 196 -0.25 -4.63 12.48
CA PHE A 196 1.10 -4.48 13.00
C PHE A 196 1.29 -3.29 13.97
N LEU A 197 0.98 -2.04 13.55
CA LEU A 197 1.28 -0.86 14.36
C LEU A 197 0.60 -0.89 15.75
N TYR A 198 -0.70 -1.05 15.79
CA TYR A 198 -1.44 -1.08 17.06
C TYR A 198 -1.06 -2.26 17.93
N PRO A 199 -0.98 -3.52 17.42
CA PRO A 199 -0.52 -4.65 18.23
C PRO A 199 0.89 -4.46 18.78
N SER A 200 1.85 -4.03 17.95
CA SER A 200 3.23 -3.78 18.39
C SER A 200 3.30 -2.74 19.50
N SER A 201 2.50 -1.66 19.39
CA SER A 201 2.39 -0.64 20.43
C SER A 201 1.83 -1.21 21.73
N ILE A 202 0.77 -2.01 21.64
CA ILE A 202 0.14 -2.64 22.80
C ILE A 202 1.10 -3.62 23.46
N PHE A 203 1.80 -4.48 22.71
CA PHE A 203 2.80 -5.39 23.24
C PHE A 203 3.95 -4.64 23.92
N ALA A 204 4.45 -3.58 23.32
CA ALA A 204 5.51 -2.75 23.91
C ALA A 204 5.04 -2.06 25.20
N ASP A 205 3.84 -1.49 25.25
CA ASP A 205 3.28 -0.82 26.42
C ASP A 205 3.06 -1.79 27.60
N LEU A 206 2.70 -3.04 27.30
CA LEU A 206 2.49 -4.12 28.29
C LEU A 206 3.80 -4.87 28.63
N GLY A 207 4.89 -4.61 27.91
CA GLY A 207 6.16 -5.34 28.09
C GLY A 207 6.08 -6.81 27.65
N ILE A 208 5.22 -7.12 26.68
CA ILE A 208 5.05 -8.45 26.11
C ILE A 208 6.10 -8.66 25.02
N GLU A 209 6.98 -9.62 25.21
CA GLU A 209 7.94 -10.07 24.19
C GLU A 209 7.32 -11.25 23.43
N MET A 210 7.04 -11.07 22.15
CA MET A 210 6.57 -12.14 21.28
C MET A 210 7.73 -13.13 21.00
N GLY A 211 7.39 -14.35 20.65
CA GLY A 211 8.35 -15.36 20.20
C GLY A 211 8.74 -15.17 18.73
N GLU A 212 8.36 -16.11 17.89
CA GLU A 212 8.51 -16.00 16.44
C GLU A 212 7.44 -15.08 15.86
N THR A 213 7.80 -14.33 14.81
CA THR A 213 6.84 -13.49 14.05
C THR A 213 6.71 -14.02 12.62
N VAL A 214 5.49 -14.01 12.10
CA VAL A 214 5.15 -14.48 10.74
C VAL A 214 4.43 -13.36 10.00
N GLU A 215 5.07 -12.80 8.99
CA GLU A 215 4.42 -11.91 8.04
C GLU A 215 3.65 -12.75 7.02
N ALA A 216 2.33 -12.69 7.09
CA ALA A 216 1.44 -13.63 6.38
C ALA A 216 1.08 -13.18 4.96
N GLY A 217 1.33 -11.91 4.59
CA GLY A 217 1.04 -11.34 3.28
C GLY A 217 -0.41 -10.86 3.08
N GLY A 218 -1.23 -10.88 4.14
CA GLY A 218 -2.60 -10.38 4.12
C GLY A 218 -3.37 -10.72 5.40
N HIS A 219 -4.46 -10.01 5.65
CA HIS A 219 -5.31 -10.24 6.82
C HIS A 219 -5.95 -11.64 6.85
N PRO A 220 -6.51 -12.15 5.74
CA PRO A 220 -7.02 -13.52 5.69
C PRO A 220 -5.95 -14.55 6.02
N GLN A 221 -4.74 -14.41 5.48
CA GLN A 221 -3.62 -15.32 5.68
C GLN A 221 -3.14 -15.33 7.13
N ALA A 222 -3.13 -14.16 7.81
CA ALA A 222 -2.78 -14.08 9.22
C ALA A 222 -3.79 -14.87 10.10
N VAL A 223 -5.09 -14.75 9.84
CA VAL A 223 -6.12 -15.52 10.57
C VAL A 223 -6.03 -17.01 10.25
N LEU A 224 -5.78 -17.38 8.99
CA LEU A 224 -5.57 -18.77 8.58
C LEU A 224 -4.33 -19.39 9.23
N ALA A 225 -3.27 -18.61 9.52
CA ALA A 225 -2.10 -19.13 10.24
C ALA A 225 -2.48 -19.66 11.63
N VAL A 226 -3.39 -18.98 12.35
CA VAL A 226 -3.92 -19.50 13.63
C VAL A 226 -4.81 -20.71 13.40
N TYR A 227 -5.70 -20.68 12.43
CA TYR A 227 -6.58 -21.80 12.08
C TYR A 227 -5.78 -23.08 11.77
N ASN A 228 -4.69 -22.95 11.04
CA ASN A 228 -3.82 -24.07 10.64
C ASN A 228 -2.86 -24.52 11.75
N GLY A 229 -2.72 -23.74 12.84
CA GLY A 229 -1.77 -24.00 13.91
C GLY A 229 -0.33 -23.59 13.58
N ASP A 230 -0.15 -22.72 12.59
CA ASP A 230 1.16 -22.17 12.21
C ASP A 230 1.54 -20.96 13.09
N ALA A 231 0.57 -20.38 13.81
CA ALA A 231 0.76 -19.31 14.78
C ALA A 231 -0.17 -19.49 15.99
N ASP A 232 0.25 -18.96 17.14
CA ASP A 232 -0.52 -18.99 18.40
C ASP A 232 -1.51 -17.81 18.47
N VAL A 233 -1.16 -16.70 17.87
CA VAL A 233 -1.99 -15.49 17.80
C VAL A 233 -1.84 -14.83 16.43
N ALA A 234 -2.94 -14.29 15.91
CA ALA A 234 -2.91 -13.40 14.76
C ALA A 234 -3.51 -12.05 15.11
N THR A 235 -3.09 -11.02 14.41
CA THR A 235 -3.70 -9.70 14.48
C THR A 235 -4.18 -9.27 13.10
N ALA A 236 -5.45 -8.84 13.05
CA ALA A 236 -6.08 -8.39 11.81
C ALA A 236 -7.18 -7.36 12.12
N TYR A 237 -7.84 -6.86 11.09
CA TYR A 237 -8.93 -5.90 11.26
C TYR A 237 -10.16 -6.53 11.93
N PHE A 238 -10.87 -5.68 12.69
CA PHE A 238 -12.21 -5.94 13.19
C PHE A 238 -13.12 -4.79 12.79
N SER A 239 -14.19 -5.11 12.07
CA SER A 239 -15.34 -4.23 11.86
C SER A 239 -16.49 -4.67 12.75
N ALA A 240 -17.22 -3.71 13.30
CA ALA A 240 -18.35 -4.01 14.17
C ALA A 240 -19.40 -4.90 13.47
N PRO A 241 -19.83 -5.99 14.09
CA PRO A 241 -20.79 -6.91 13.50
C PRO A 241 -22.18 -6.27 13.34
N LEU A 242 -23.02 -6.84 12.47
CA LEU A 242 -24.44 -6.50 12.43
C LEU A 242 -25.19 -7.44 13.36
N LEU A 243 -25.80 -6.86 14.36
CA LEU A 243 -26.62 -7.60 15.34
C LEU A 243 -28.06 -7.78 14.82
N PRO A 244 -28.73 -8.85 15.25
CA PRO A 244 -30.18 -9.04 14.93
C PRO A 244 -31.04 -7.91 15.49
N GLU A 245 -30.68 -7.34 16.63
CA GLU A 245 -31.35 -6.20 17.25
C GLU A 245 -30.29 -5.21 17.81
N GLY A 246 -30.50 -3.92 17.58
CA GLY A 246 -29.64 -2.85 18.10
C GLY A 246 -28.34 -2.65 17.28
N THR A 247 -27.40 -1.97 17.90
CA THR A 247 -26.07 -1.68 17.33
C THR A 247 -25.01 -2.19 18.29
N TRP A 248 -23.98 -2.81 17.76
CA TRP A 248 -22.80 -3.22 18.54
C TRP A 248 -22.13 -1.99 19.19
N THR A 249 -21.62 -2.16 20.39
CA THR A 249 -20.85 -1.13 21.11
C THR A 249 -19.58 -1.72 21.69
N THR A 250 -18.59 -0.87 21.96
CA THR A 250 -17.27 -1.27 22.50
C THR A 250 -17.33 -1.89 23.90
N ASP A 251 -18.47 -1.80 24.60
CA ASP A 251 -18.68 -2.46 25.90
C ASP A 251 -19.14 -3.92 25.77
N MET A 252 -19.48 -4.37 24.56
CA MET A 252 -19.87 -5.75 24.28
C MET A 252 -18.65 -6.64 24.10
N ASP A 253 -18.83 -7.96 24.31
CA ASP A 253 -17.83 -8.95 23.95
C ASP A 253 -17.55 -8.83 22.43
N PRO A 254 -16.28 -8.71 22.00
CA PRO A 254 -15.94 -8.64 20.60
C PRO A 254 -16.11 -9.96 19.85
N ASP A 255 -16.10 -11.08 20.56
CA ASP A 255 -16.31 -12.38 19.92
C ASP A 255 -17.78 -12.71 19.79
N VAL A 256 -18.08 -13.69 18.96
CA VAL A 256 -19.41 -14.22 18.76
C VAL A 256 -19.90 -14.86 20.08
N PRO A 257 -21.17 -14.60 20.49
CA PRO A 257 -21.74 -15.21 21.70
C PRO A 257 -21.63 -16.73 21.69
N ALA A 258 -21.22 -17.32 22.82
CA ALA A 258 -20.90 -18.75 22.91
C ALA A 258 -22.05 -19.69 22.53
N ASP A 259 -23.28 -19.25 22.72
CA ASP A 259 -24.50 -20.05 22.43
C ASP A 259 -24.84 -20.13 20.94
N VAL A 260 -24.24 -19.28 20.09
CA VAL A 260 -24.46 -19.29 18.63
C VAL A 260 -23.23 -19.73 17.83
N VAL A 261 -22.06 -19.96 18.46
CA VAL A 261 -20.81 -20.37 17.79
C VAL A 261 -21.02 -21.58 16.88
N ASP A 262 -21.74 -22.62 17.37
CA ASP A 262 -21.97 -23.84 16.60
C ASP A 262 -22.89 -23.64 15.37
N SER A 263 -23.57 -22.50 15.29
CA SER A 263 -24.43 -22.12 14.16
C SER A 263 -23.68 -21.27 13.11
N CYS A 264 -22.41 -20.95 13.34
CA CYS A 264 -21.65 -20.11 12.45
C CYS A 264 -21.28 -20.83 11.14
N GLY A 265 -21.41 -20.09 10.05
CA GLY A 265 -20.99 -20.57 8.73
C GLY A 265 -21.36 -19.58 7.63
N PRO A 266 -20.83 -19.77 6.42
CA PRO A 266 -21.19 -18.95 5.27
C PRO A 266 -22.61 -19.24 4.81
N ASP A 267 -23.32 -18.19 4.41
CA ASP A 267 -24.59 -18.30 3.70
C ASP A 267 -24.38 -18.62 2.20
N ALA A 268 -25.47 -18.60 1.41
CA ALA A 268 -25.43 -18.90 -0.02
C ALA A 268 -24.59 -17.87 -0.83
N ASP A 269 -24.42 -16.66 -0.27
CA ASP A 269 -23.62 -15.58 -0.87
C ASP A 269 -22.18 -15.53 -0.32
N GLY A 270 -21.79 -16.51 0.52
CA GLY A 270 -20.48 -16.59 1.18
C GLY A 270 -20.31 -15.68 2.40
N LYS A 271 -21.36 -15.00 2.85
CA LYS A 271 -21.33 -14.12 4.00
C LYS A 271 -21.38 -14.90 5.30
N LEU A 272 -20.50 -14.54 6.26
CA LEU A 272 -20.40 -15.25 7.54
C LEU A 272 -21.47 -14.83 8.53
N TYR A 273 -22.31 -15.78 8.92
CA TYR A 273 -23.33 -15.61 9.94
C TYR A 273 -23.21 -16.61 11.07
N CYS A 274 -23.64 -16.21 12.27
CA CYS A 274 -23.86 -17.06 13.45
C CYS A 274 -25.32 -16.89 13.87
N GLY A 275 -26.22 -17.72 13.34
CA GLY A 275 -27.64 -17.44 13.41
C GLY A 275 -27.98 -16.17 12.63
N GLU A 276 -28.51 -15.13 13.33
CA GLU A 276 -28.81 -13.81 12.75
C GLU A 276 -27.69 -12.78 12.97
N TYR A 277 -26.61 -13.15 13.70
CA TYR A 277 -25.44 -12.31 13.95
C TYR A 277 -24.52 -12.36 12.73
N ARG A 278 -24.29 -11.23 12.05
CA ARG A 278 -23.38 -11.16 10.89
C ARG A 278 -22.00 -10.75 11.31
N VAL A 279 -21.03 -11.62 11.10
CA VAL A 279 -19.60 -11.38 11.36
C VAL A 279 -19.01 -10.56 10.23
N LEU A 280 -18.27 -9.48 10.56
CA LEU A 280 -17.64 -8.56 9.62
C LEU A 280 -16.12 -8.37 9.87
N ASP A 281 -15.55 -9.17 10.78
CA ASP A 281 -14.10 -9.19 11.04
C ASP A 281 -13.34 -10.08 10.02
N ALA A 282 -12.02 -10.15 10.16
CA ALA A 282 -11.16 -10.85 9.19
C ALA A 282 -11.49 -12.34 8.99
N ARG A 283 -12.23 -12.98 9.94
CA ARG A 283 -12.72 -14.36 9.77
C ARG A 283 -13.74 -14.50 8.63
N ALA A 284 -14.48 -13.43 8.32
CA ALA A 284 -15.41 -13.44 7.21
C ALA A 284 -14.74 -13.59 5.84
N ALA A 285 -13.49 -13.17 5.72
CA ALA A 285 -12.75 -13.25 4.47
C ALA A 285 -12.14 -14.64 4.16
N VAL A 286 -12.21 -15.59 5.10
CA VAL A 286 -11.61 -16.93 4.95
C VAL A 286 -12.61 -18.08 4.89
N THR A 287 -13.90 -17.78 4.80
CA THR A 287 -14.98 -18.77 4.85
C THR A 287 -14.94 -19.81 3.73
N THR A 288 -14.30 -19.51 2.61
CA THR A 288 -14.09 -20.46 1.50
C THR A 288 -13.09 -21.55 1.87
N ASP A 289 -11.99 -21.17 2.55
CA ASP A 289 -10.91 -22.09 2.94
C ASP A 289 -11.16 -22.72 4.31
N ALA A 290 -11.82 -21.99 5.21
CA ALA A 290 -12.11 -22.37 6.58
C ALA A 290 -13.58 -22.04 6.93
N PRO A 291 -14.56 -22.82 6.46
CA PRO A 291 -15.99 -22.54 6.71
C PRO A 291 -16.39 -22.65 8.20
N ASP A 292 -15.58 -23.30 9.04
CA ASP A 292 -15.70 -23.43 10.49
C ASP A 292 -14.73 -22.54 11.27
N ILE A 293 -14.27 -21.44 10.65
CA ILE A 293 -13.26 -20.53 11.25
C ILE A 293 -13.69 -20.00 12.63
N VAL A 294 -14.96 -19.69 12.85
CA VAL A 294 -15.45 -19.17 14.14
C VAL A 294 -15.42 -20.26 15.23
N GLN A 295 -15.68 -21.52 14.87
CA GLN A 295 -15.58 -22.65 15.79
C GLN A 295 -14.13 -22.93 16.20
N ALA A 296 -13.15 -22.64 15.30
CA ALA A 296 -11.74 -22.89 15.53
C ALA A 296 -10.98 -21.69 16.13
N VAL A 297 -11.36 -20.46 15.75
CA VAL A 297 -10.66 -19.22 16.11
C VAL A 297 -11.61 -18.23 16.76
N ARG A 298 -11.22 -17.72 17.94
CA ARG A 298 -11.93 -16.67 18.66
C ARG A 298 -11.17 -15.37 18.73
N ILE A 299 -11.87 -14.29 19.05
CA ILE A 299 -11.26 -13.01 19.39
C ILE A 299 -10.95 -13.01 20.88
N LEU A 300 -9.70 -12.70 21.24
CA LEU A 300 -9.26 -12.54 22.64
C LEU A 300 -9.64 -11.15 23.16
N THR A 301 -9.35 -10.10 22.40
CA THR A 301 -9.64 -8.71 22.74
C THR A 301 -9.49 -7.79 21.49
N LEU A 302 -9.87 -6.51 21.65
CA LEU A 302 -9.69 -5.46 20.65
C LEU A 302 -8.70 -4.39 21.12
N SER A 303 -8.14 -3.66 20.15
CA SER A 303 -7.41 -2.40 20.40
C SER A 303 -8.37 -1.24 20.76
N LYS A 304 -7.82 -0.05 20.94
CA LYS A 304 -8.55 1.22 20.80
C LYS A 304 -8.97 1.43 19.35
N GLU A 305 -9.89 2.37 19.14
CA GLU A 305 -10.37 2.79 17.81
C GLU A 305 -9.23 3.25 16.91
N ILE A 306 -9.32 2.85 15.65
CA ILE A 306 -8.38 3.18 14.56
C ILE A 306 -9.16 3.99 13.52
N PRO A 307 -8.67 5.14 13.05
CA PRO A 307 -9.26 5.81 11.90
C PRO A 307 -9.31 4.88 10.70
N ASN A 308 -10.42 4.85 9.98
CA ASN A 308 -10.56 4.03 8.78
C ASN A 308 -9.57 4.43 7.68
N ASP A 309 -9.41 3.52 6.71
CA ASP A 309 -8.58 3.72 5.53
C ASP A 309 -9.03 4.93 4.71
N THR A 310 -8.10 5.49 3.97
CA THR A 310 -8.34 6.68 3.14
C THR A 310 -8.16 6.38 1.65
N MET A 311 -8.92 7.11 0.83
CA MET A 311 -8.50 7.47 -0.50
C MET A 311 -7.69 8.75 -0.39
N SER A 312 -6.39 8.68 -0.66
CA SER A 312 -5.44 9.80 -0.52
C SER A 312 -4.81 10.15 -1.86
N PHE A 313 -4.38 11.39 -2.00
CA PHE A 313 -3.79 11.93 -3.22
C PHE A 313 -2.31 12.23 -3.02
N SER A 314 -1.51 12.01 -4.04
CA SER A 314 -0.10 12.44 -4.07
C SER A 314 0.02 13.98 -3.95
N PRO A 315 1.19 14.50 -3.48
CA PRO A 315 1.29 15.86 -2.97
C PRO A 315 1.01 16.99 -3.97
N ASN A 316 1.25 16.74 -5.25
CA ASN A 316 1.05 17.75 -6.30
C ASN A 316 -0.17 17.43 -7.18
N PHE A 317 -1.05 16.53 -6.75
CA PHE A 317 -2.23 16.14 -7.53
C PHE A 317 -3.12 17.38 -7.79
N PRO A 318 -3.55 17.65 -9.02
CA PRO A 318 -4.30 18.89 -9.35
C PRO A 318 -5.63 18.99 -8.60
N ASP A 319 -5.89 20.12 -7.93
CA ASP A 319 -7.05 20.32 -7.06
C ASP A 319 -8.40 20.15 -7.77
N GLU A 320 -8.52 20.63 -9.02
CA GLU A 320 -9.76 20.50 -9.79
C GLU A 320 -10.06 19.03 -10.11
N MET A 321 -9.04 18.24 -10.45
CA MET A 321 -9.18 16.81 -10.71
C MET A 321 -9.45 16.05 -9.40
N LYS A 322 -8.77 16.41 -8.30
CA LYS A 322 -9.02 15.88 -6.97
C LYS A 322 -10.49 16.01 -6.57
N GLN A 323 -11.07 17.21 -6.72
CA GLN A 323 -12.47 17.44 -6.37
C GLN A 323 -13.42 16.63 -7.26
N ALA A 324 -13.18 16.57 -8.57
CA ALA A 324 -14.00 15.79 -9.50
C ALA A 324 -13.99 14.30 -9.15
N ILE A 325 -12.83 13.76 -8.75
CA ILE A 325 -12.68 12.36 -8.35
C ILE A 325 -13.35 12.10 -6.99
N ILE A 326 -13.23 13.02 -6.03
CA ILE A 326 -13.94 12.96 -4.74
C ILE A 326 -15.45 12.91 -4.96
N ASP A 327 -15.99 13.79 -5.79
CA ASP A 327 -17.43 13.84 -6.09
C ASP A 327 -17.90 12.54 -6.77
N ALA A 328 -17.09 12.01 -7.70
CA ALA A 328 -17.36 10.72 -8.36
C ALA A 328 -17.36 9.56 -7.36
N MET A 329 -16.38 9.52 -6.44
CA MET A 329 -16.30 8.48 -5.39
C MET A 329 -17.48 8.57 -4.41
N VAL A 330 -17.88 9.76 -3.99
CA VAL A 330 -19.08 9.96 -3.15
C VAL A 330 -20.34 9.41 -3.82
N ALA A 331 -20.47 9.60 -5.14
CA ALA A 331 -21.60 9.04 -5.90
C ALA A 331 -21.48 7.53 -6.14
N PHE A 332 -20.27 7.01 -6.28
CA PHE A 332 -19.98 5.61 -6.57
C PHE A 332 -20.22 4.70 -5.36
N VAL A 333 -19.74 5.11 -4.17
CA VAL A 333 -19.75 4.26 -2.98
C VAL A 333 -21.15 4.22 -2.35
N SER A 334 -21.88 3.19 -2.73
CA SER A 334 -23.24 2.93 -2.23
C SER A 334 -23.56 1.45 -2.39
N LEU A 335 -24.25 0.86 -1.41
CA LEU A 335 -24.76 -0.51 -1.48
C LEU A 335 -25.90 -0.68 -2.52
N ASP A 336 -26.48 0.41 -3.02
CA ASP A 336 -27.43 0.41 -4.12
C ASP A 336 -26.75 0.43 -5.50
N ASN A 337 -25.41 0.62 -5.54
CA ASN A 337 -24.61 0.60 -6.77
C ASN A 337 -24.03 -0.78 -7.01
N GLU A 338 -24.51 -1.47 -8.04
CA GLU A 338 -24.08 -2.84 -8.37
C GLU A 338 -22.56 -2.92 -8.63
N ALA A 339 -21.96 -1.93 -9.32
CA ALA A 339 -20.53 -1.91 -9.57
C ALA A 339 -19.71 -1.74 -8.28
N CYS A 340 -20.21 -0.95 -7.31
CA CYS A 340 -19.57 -0.85 -6.00
C CYS A 340 -19.67 -2.18 -5.24
N VAL A 341 -20.84 -2.82 -5.23
CA VAL A 341 -21.05 -4.11 -4.54
C VAL A 341 -20.17 -5.22 -5.09
N GLN A 342 -19.82 -5.16 -6.38
CA GLN A 342 -18.89 -6.08 -7.03
C GLN A 342 -17.41 -5.68 -6.88
N SER A 343 -17.12 -4.54 -6.25
CA SER A 343 -15.76 -4.01 -6.10
C SER A 343 -15.52 -3.44 -4.71
N LEU A 344 -15.37 -2.11 -4.57
CA LEU A 344 -15.00 -1.43 -3.33
C LEU A 344 -15.92 -1.71 -2.14
N CYS A 345 -17.23 -1.91 -2.41
CA CYS A 345 -18.22 -2.28 -1.41
C CYS A 345 -18.26 -3.78 -1.09
N ALA A 346 -17.54 -4.63 -1.85
CA ALA A 346 -17.46 -6.06 -1.61
C ALA A 346 -16.77 -6.37 -0.27
N GLU A 347 -17.32 -7.34 0.50
CA GLU A 347 -16.70 -7.78 1.75
C GLU A 347 -15.34 -8.44 1.55
N ALA A 348 -15.16 -9.13 0.42
CA ALA A 348 -13.90 -9.77 0.04
C ALA A 348 -12.83 -8.75 -0.39
N PHE A 349 -13.19 -7.47 -0.56
CA PHE A 349 -12.25 -6.39 -0.89
C PHE A 349 -12.13 -5.44 0.31
N TYR A 350 -12.65 -4.20 0.20
CA TYR A 350 -12.48 -3.18 1.24
C TYR A 350 -13.76 -2.90 2.06
N ASN A 351 -14.89 -3.44 1.62
CA ASN A 351 -16.17 -3.36 2.34
C ASN A 351 -16.58 -1.92 2.71
N TRP A 352 -16.37 -0.96 1.78
CA TRP A 352 -16.81 0.41 1.98
C TRP A 352 -18.30 0.53 1.70
N THR A 353 -19.08 0.87 2.71
CA THR A 353 -20.55 1.05 2.55
C THR A 353 -20.95 2.50 2.36
N ALA A 354 -20.05 3.43 2.66
CA ALA A 354 -20.14 4.85 2.41
C ALA A 354 -18.74 5.48 2.50
N VAL A 355 -18.63 6.76 2.23
CA VAL A 355 -17.43 7.58 2.45
C VAL A 355 -17.76 8.83 3.28
N ALA A 356 -16.74 9.38 3.95
CA ALA A 356 -16.85 10.59 4.74
C ALA A 356 -15.69 11.53 4.43
N PRO A 357 -15.87 12.86 4.56
CA PRO A 357 -14.75 13.78 4.59
C PRO A 357 -13.78 13.44 5.72
N ILE A 358 -12.48 13.63 5.47
CA ILE A 358 -11.44 13.41 6.45
C ILE A 358 -10.41 14.52 6.36
N ALA A 359 -9.78 14.85 7.47
CA ALA A 359 -8.70 15.82 7.56
C ALA A 359 -7.46 15.19 8.19
N ASP A 360 -6.31 15.81 7.98
CA ASP A 360 -5.02 15.35 8.47
C ASP A 360 -4.99 15.14 10.00
N GLU A 361 -5.68 16.00 10.75
CA GLU A 361 -5.76 15.95 12.22
C GLU A 361 -6.43 14.67 12.75
N ASN A 362 -7.23 13.98 11.93
CA ASN A 362 -7.84 12.72 12.32
C ASN A 362 -6.81 11.60 12.57
N PHE A 363 -5.58 11.77 12.07
CA PHE A 363 -4.49 10.80 12.19
C PHE A 363 -3.49 11.14 13.31
N ASP A 364 -3.70 12.18 14.13
CA ASP A 364 -2.79 12.57 15.21
C ASP A 364 -2.51 11.43 16.20
N GLY A 365 -3.52 10.62 16.51
CA GLY A 365 -3.36 9.44 17.35
C GLY A 365 -2.39 8.41 16.76
N VAL A 366 -2.47 8.18 15.46
CA VAL A 366 -1.58 7.26 14.72
C VAL A 366 -0.16 7.84 14.66
N ARG A 367 -0.01 9.16 14.42
CA ARG A 367 1.31 9.83 14.45
C ARG A 367 2.02 9.68 15.78
N ILE A 368 1.28 9.76 16.88
CA ILE A 368 1.84 9.56 18.22
C ILE A 368 2.41 8.14 18.35
N LEU A 369 1.69 7.11 17.91
CA LEU A 369 2.16 5.71 17.96
C LEU A 369 3.39 5.51 17.05
N VAL A 370 3.36 6.03 15.83
CA VAL A 370 4.49 6.00 14.89
C VAL A 370 5.74 6.63 15.51
N ALA A 371 5.58 7.82 16.12
CA ALA A 371 6.69 8.52 16.75
C ALA A 371 7.22 7.80 18.01
N GLN A 372 6.34 7.21 18.82
CA GLN A 372 6.72 6.47 20.02
C GLN A 372 7.53 5.21 19.72
N GLN A 373 7.18 4.53 18.61
CA GLN A 373 7.88 3.32 18.18
C GLN A 373 9.07 3.62 17.24
N GLY A 374 9.24 4.87 16.81
CA GLY A 374 10.29 5.25 15.87
C GLY A 374 10.13 4.62 14.49
N ILE A 375 8.89 4.29 14.10
CA ILE A 375 8.61 3.67 12.80
C ILE A 375 8.83 4.70 11.69
N THR A 376 9.58 4.28 10.68
CA THR A 376 9.80 4.99 9.42
C THR A 376 9.58 4.02 8.27
N LEU A 377 9.48 4.51 7.04
CA LEU A 377 9.38 3.62 5.88
C LEU A 377 10.62 2.72 5.74
N GLU A 378 11.80 3.22 6.13
CA GLU A 378 13.07 2.51 6.00
C GLU A 378 13.18 1.31 6.97
N ASN A 379 12.58 1.41 8.18
CA ASN A 379 12.64 0.37 9.21
C ASN A 379 11.31 -0.37 9.41
N LEU A 380 10.39 -0.22 8.46
CA LEU A 380 9.10 -0.90 8.52
C LEU A 380 9.29 -2.41 8.41
N GLY A 381 8.93 -3.14 9.50
CA GLY A 381 9.06 -4.60 9.58
C GLY A 381 10.40 -5.11 10.12
N GLU A 382 11.27 -4.23 10.64
CA GLU A 382 12.50 -4.62 11.34
C GLU A 382 12.28 -5.02 12.81
#